data_ac1d85161eaf32ae3c846f10bfbd398f
#
_entry.id   ac1d85161eaf32ae3c846f10bfbd398f
#
_cell.length_a   1.000
_cell.length_b   1.000
_cell.length_c   1.000
_cell.angle_alpha   90.00
_cell.angle_beta   90.00
_cell.angle_gamma   90.00
#
_symmetry.space_group_name_H-M   'P 1'
#
loop_
_entity.id
_entity.type
_entity.pdbx_description
1 polymer ?
#
loop_
_entity_poly.entity_id
_entity_poly.type
_entity_poly.pdbx_seq_one_letter_code
_entity_poly.pdbx_strand_id
1 'polypeptide(L)'
;MEVPQAAYSRDKIIIRTGAIGIISNVILAAFKGVVGLISGSIAIVLDAVNNLSDALSSVITIVGVHLASKQPDRAHPFGHGRIEYLSAIVIAVIILYTGGVSLVESIKKIIHPQAANYNAVSLVIIAVAVAAKFSLGLYTQKTGERVNSDSLIASGVDAKYDALVSLATLVAALISLIFGLSLEAYLGAIISALLIKTAYEILRD
;
A
#
# COMPACT_ATOMS: atom_id res chain seq x y z
N MET A 1 -36.32 9.30 6.16
CA MET A 1 -35.46 8.98 7.33
C MET A 1 -34.15 9.72 7.14
N GLU A 2 -33.85 10.65 8.03
CA GLU A 2 -32.57 11.37 7.98
C GLU A 2 -31.44 10.40 8.36
N VAL A 3 -30.39 10.34 7.53
CA VAL A 3 -29.17 9.60 7.85
C VAL A 3 -28.60 10.21 9.14
N PRO A 4 -28.32 9.43 10.19
CA PRO A 4 -27.79 9.98 11.44
C PRO A 4 -26.56 10.84 11.16
N GLN A 5 -26.48 12.05 11.73
CA GLN A 5 -25.35 12.98 11.55
C GLN A 5 -23.98 12.32 11.80
N ALA A 6 -23.93 11.30 12.66
CA ALA A 6 -22.74 10.51 12.95
C ALA A 6 -22.25 9.67 11.74
N ALA A 7 -23.18 9.07 10.97
CA ALA A 7 -22.82 8.30 9.77
C ALA A 7 -22.26 9.22 8.67
N TYR A 8 -22.88 10.37 8.46
CA TYR A 8 -22.41 11.37 7.48
C TYR A 8 -21.01 11.92 7.83
N SER A 9 -20.72 12.09 9.10
CA SER A 9 -19.37 12.52 9.54
C SER A 9 -18.32 11.44 9.35
N ARG A 10 -18.68 10.15 9.55
CA ARG A 10 -17.83 8.97 9.33
C ARG A 10 -17.41 8.87 7.85
N ASP A 11 -18.36 8.88 6.95
CA ASP A 11 -18.11 8.76 5.50
C ASP A 11 -17.23 9.90 4.98
N LYS A 12 -17.46 11.12 5.44
CA LYS A 12 -16.58 12.26 5.11
C LYS A 12 -15.13 12.05 5.54
N ILE A 13 -14.92 11.49 6.73
CA ILE A 13 -13.56 11.21 7.23
C ILE A 13 -12.91 10.16 6.35
N ILE A 14 -13.62 9.08 6.00
CA ILE A 14 -13.10 8.00 5.17
C ILE A 14 -12.74 8.52 3.77
N ILE A 15 -13.65 9.25 3.12
CA ILE A 15 -13.42 9.82 1.79
C ILE A 15 -12.23 10.79 1.80
N ARG A 16 -12.14 11.66 2.81
CA ARG A 16 -11.02 12.59 2.95
C ARG A 16 -9.69 11.87 3.13
N THR A 17 -9.67 10.83 3.95
CA THR A 17 -8.46 10.04 4.20
C THR A 17 -8.04 9.27 2.95
N GLY A 18 -8.98 8.65 2.23
CA GLY A 18 -8.73 8.01 0.94
C GLY A 18 -8.23 9.00 -0.11
N ALA A 19 -8.81 10.21 -0.19
CA ALA A 19 -8.32 11.25 -1.09
C ALA A 19 -6.88 11.68 -0.80
N ILE A 20 -6.52 11.80 0.48
CA ILE A 20 -5.12 12.05 0.90
C ILE A 20 -4.23 10.89 0.43
N GLY A 21 -4.67 9.64 0.57
CA GLY A 21 -3.97 8.46 0.08
C GLY A 21 -3.73 8.51 -1.43
N ILE A 22 -4.77 8.80 -2.22
CA ILE A 22 -4.67 8.93 -3.69
C ILE A 22 -3.65 10.01 -4.06
N ILE A 23 -3.81 11.22 -3.52
CA ILE A 23 -2.94 12.35 -3.84
C ILE A 23 -1.49 12.03 -3.49
N SER A 24 -1.24 11.49 -2.29
CA SER A 24 0.12 11.14 -1.84
C SER A 24 0.75 10.08 -2.73
N ASN A 25 0.01 9.01 -3.08
CA ASN A 25 0.53 7.95 -3.93
C ASN A 25 0.73 8.40 -5.39
N VAL A 26 -0.14 9.25 -5.93
CA VAL A 26 0.05 9.83 -7.27
C VAL A 26 1.28 10.75 -7.31
N ILE A 27 1.50 11.57 -6.28
CA ILE A 27 2.70 12.43 -6.17
C ILE A 27 3.96 11.56 -6.10
N LEU A 28 3.96 10.52 -5.26
CA LEU A 28 5.09 9.59 -5.15
C LEU A 28 5.34 8.84 -6.46
N ALA A 29 4.29 8.38 -7.15
CA ALA A 29 4.39 7.73 -8.45
C ALA A 29 4.98 8.66 -9.51
N ALA A 30 4.50 9.89 -9.59
CA ALA A 30 5.02 10.88 -10.52
C ALA A 30 6.49 11.19 -10.26
N PHE A 31 6.85 11.44 -8.99
CA PHE A 31 8.21 11.74 -8.58
C PHE A 31 9.16 10.57 -8.91
N LYS A 32 8.82 9.35 -8.46
CA LYS A 32 9.61 8.15 -8.74
C LYS A 32 9.66 7.82 -10.23
N GLY A 33 8.55 7.97 -10.95
CA GLY A 33 8.49 7.74 -12.38
C GLY A 33 9.46 8.64 -13.16
N VAL A 34 9.43 9.96 -12.90
CA VAL A 34 10.35 10.91 -13.53
C VAL A 34 11.81 10.57 -13.21
N VAL A 35 12.13 10.31 -11.94
CA VAL A 35 13.49 9.99 -11.53
C VAL A 35 13.93 8.63 -12.08
N GLY A 36 13.05 7.63 -12.08
CA GLY A 36 13.33 6.31 -12.64
C GLY A 36 13.65 6.36 -14.14
N LEU A 37 12.90 7.16 -14.91
CA LEU A 37 13.14 7.37 -16.33
C LEU A 37 14.48 8.11 -16.58
N ILE A 38 14.76 9.17 -15.82
CA ILE A 38 15.99 9.94 -15.97
C ILE A 38 17.22 9.11 -15.58
N SER A 39 17.12 8.32 -14.50
CA SER A 39 18.21 7.48 -14.03
C SER A 39 18.37 6.15 -14.77
N GLY A 40 17.41 5.80 -15.65
CA GLY A 40 17.37 4.49 -16.31
C GLY A 40 17.12 3.33 -15.34
N SER A 41 16.62 3.61 -14.14
CA SER A 41 16.39 2.59 -13.11
C SER A 41 15.01 1.96 -13.24
N ILE A 42 14.95 0.75 -13.79
CA ILE A 42 13.71 -0.03 -13.89
C ILE A 42 13.09 -0.29 -12.50
N ALA A 43 13.91 -0.50 -11.48
CA ALA A 43 13.43 -0.73 -10.11
C ALA A 43 12.63 0.47 -9.58
N ILE A 44 13.11 1.71 -9.81
CA ILE A 44 12.39 2.92 -9.39
C ILE A 44 11.11 3.12 -10.22
N VAL A 45 11.12 2.76 -11.50
CA VAL A 45 9.91 2.81 -12.35
C VAL A 45 8.86 1.81 -11.86
N LEU A 46 9.25 0.57 -11.53
CA LEU A 46 8.34 -0.44 -10.98
C LEU A 46 7.77 0.00 -9.62
N ASP A 47 8.57 0.64 -8.78
CA ASP A 47 8.11 1.19 -7.50
C ASP A 47 7.13 2.38 -7.72
N ALA A 48 7.28 3.16 -8.80
CA ALA A 48 6.28 4.15 -9.20
C ALA A 48 4.95 3.50 -9.60
N VAL A 49 5.00 2.39 -10.35
CA VAL A 49 3.80 1.61 -10.72
C VAL A 49 3.11 1.05 -9.48
N ASN A 50 3.88 0.58 -8.48
CA ASN A 50 3.31 0.14 -7.21
C ASN A 50 2.54 1.25 -6.49
N ASN A 51 3.09 2.46 -6.42
CA ASN A 51 2.36 3.61 -5.85
C ASN A 51 1.06 3.95 -6.59
N LEU A 52 0.99 3.70 -7.92
CA LEU A 52 -0.27 3.81 -8.64
C LEU A 52 -1.29 2.75 -8.21
N SER A 53 -0.85 1.53 -7.95
CA SER A 53 -1.71 0.45 -7.42
C SER A 53 -2.29 0.80 -6.05
N ASP A 54 -1.50 1.46 -5.18
CA ASP A 54 -1.97 1.94 -3.87
C ASP A 54 -2.98 3.08 -4.01
N ALA A 55 -2.79 3.97 -5.00
CA ALA A 55 -3.78 4.98 -5.33
C ALA A 55 -5.11 4.33 -5.76
N LEU A 56 -5.04 3.24 -6.54
CA LEU A 56 -6.23 2.47 -6.94
C LEU A 56 -6.92 1.82 -5.73
N SER A 57 -6.17 1.25 -4.78
CA SER A 57 -6.72 0.73 -3.52
C SER A 57 -7.48 1.80 -2.74
N SER A 58 -6.94 3.03 -2.69
CA SER A 58 -7.62 4.17 -2.07
C SER A 58 -8.90 4.57 -2.81
N VAL A 59 -8.94 4.48 -4.15
CA VAL A 59 -10.15 4.69 -4.95
C VAL A 59 -11.20 3.62 -4.62
N ILE A 60 -10.79 2.35 -4.52
CA ILE A 60 -11.68 1.24 -4.15
C ILE A 60 -12.30 1.50 -2.77
N THR A 61 -11.51 1.98 -1.80
CA THR A 61 -12.00 2.36 -0.47
C THR A 61 -13.09 3.43 -0.56
N ILE A 62 -12.85 4.52 -1.31
CA ILE A 62 -13.81 5.62 -1.45
C ILE A 62 -15.11 5.14 -2.11
N VAL A 63 -14.99 4.41 -3.22
CA VAL A 63 -16.13 3.87 -3.96
C VAL A 63 -16.92 2.89 -3.09
N GLY A 64 -16.22 2.01 -2.36
CA GLY A 64 -16.84 1.05 -1.45
C GLY A 64 -17.67 1.73 -0.37
N VAL A 65 -17.13 2.73 0.31
CA VAL A 65 -17.83 3.49 1.34
C VAL A 65 -19.02 4.27 0.75
N HIS A 66 -18.83 4.91 -0.40
CA HIS A 66 -19.89 5.65 -1.06
C HIS A 66 -21.05 4.73 -1.47
N LEU A 67 -20.79 3.53 -1.95
CA LEU A 67 -21.81 2.55 -2.28
C LEU A 67 -22.46 1.96 -1.02
N ALA A 68 -21.68 1.70 0.03
CA ALA A 68 -22.16 1.19 1.30
C ALA A 68 -23.11 2.16 2.01
N SER A 69 -22.91 3.47 1.84
CA SER A 69 -23.75 4.52 2.44
C SER A 69 -25.10 4.73 1.74
N LYS A 70 -25.38 4.05 0.61
CA LYS A 70 -26.67 4.13 -0.07
C LYS A 70 -27.79 3.57 0.79
N GLN A 71 -28.95 4.26 0.76
CA GLN A 71 -30.15 3.81 1.47
C GLN A 71 -30.65 2.47 0.93
N PRO A 72 -31.35 1.68 1.76
CA PRO A 72 -32.00 0.47 1.32
C PRO A 72 -32.94 0.74 0.13
N ASP A 73 -32.92 -0.14 -0.85
CA ASP A 73 -33.80 -0.13 -2.01
C ASP A 73 -34.56 -1.45 -2.13
N ARG A 74 -35.43 -1.60 -3.14
CA ARG A 74 -36.23 -2.82 -3.35
C ARG A 74 -35.39 -4.06 -3.62
N ALA A 75 -34.19 -3.90 -4.19
CA ALA A 75 -33.28 -4.99 -4.49
C ALA A 75 -32.40 -5.32 -3.25
N HIS A 76 -32.13 -4.33 -2.40
CA HIS A 76 -31.30 -4.46 -1.20
C HIS A 76 -32.03 -3.94 0.05
N PRO A 77 -33.03 -4.69 0.57
CA PRO A 77 -33.86 -4.25 1.70
C PRO A 77 -33.08 -3.99 2.99
N PHE A 78 -31.93 -4.66 3.17
CA PHE A 78 -31.05 -4.53 4.33
C PHE A 78 -29.95 -3.47 4.14
N GLY A 79 -29.97 -2.71 3.03
CA GLY A 79 -28.97 -1.71 2.70
C GLY A 79 -27.72 -2.29 2.04
N HIS A 80 -26.72 -1.42 1.82
CA HIS A 80 -25.52 -1.72 1.04
C HIS A 80 -24.25 -1.83 1.91
N GLY A 81 -24.37 -1.86 3.25
CA GLY A 81 -23.22 -1.82 4.17
C GLY A 81 -22.17 -2.91 3.95
N ARG A 82 -22.58 -4.07 3.39
CA ARG A 82 -21.63 -5.16 3.07
C ARG A 82 -20.63 -4.83 1.95
N ILE A 83 -20.84 -3.77 1.18
CA ILE A 83 -19.92 -3.35 0.11
C ILE A 83 -18.59 -2.86 0.70
N GLU A 84 -18.59 -2.31 1.91
CA GLU A 84 -17.34 -1.93 2.59
C GLU A 84 -16.43 -3.14 2.85
N TYR A 85 -17.01 -4.26 3.30
CA TYR A 85 -16.28 -5.54 3.46
C TYR A 85 -15.78 -6.07 2.12
N LEU A 86 -16.58 -5.98 1.05
CA LEU A 86 -16.14 -6.37 -0.29
C LEU A 86 -14.95 -5.52 -0.76
N SER A 87 -14.93 -4.24 -0.44
CA SER A 87 -13.79 -3.36 -0.74
C SER A 87 -12.54 -3.80 0.01
N ALA A 88 -12.65 -4.14 1.30
CA ALA A 88 -11.54 -4.66 2.08
C ALA A 88 -11.01 -5.99 1.51
N ILE A 89 -11.91 -6.90 1.09
CA ILE A 89 -11.54 -8.16 0.43
C ILE A 89 -10.76 -7.89 -0.88
N VAL A 90 -11.24 -6.98 -1.72
CA VAL A 90 -10.55 -6.64 -2.99
C VAL A 90 -9.16 -6.09 -2.71
N ILE A 91 -9.01 -5.21 -1.74
CA ILE A 91 -7.71 -4.67 -1.32
C ILE A 91 -6.81 -5.80 -0.80
N ALA A 92 -7.32 -6.68 0.06
CA ALA A 92 -6.57 -7.81 0.58
C ALA A 92 -6.09 -8.77 -0.52
N VAL A 93 -6.88 -9.00 -1.58
CA VAL A 93 -6.48 -9.78 -2.75
C VAL A 93 -5.34 -9.10 -3.51
N ILE A 94 -5.39 -7.76 -3.67
CA ILE A 94 -4.30 -6.98 -4.28
C ILE A 94 -3.02 -7.13 -3.45
N ILE A 95 -3.11 -7.00 -2.12
CA ILE A 95 -1.99 -7.16 -1.19
C ILE A 95 -1.41 -8.58 -1.30
N LEU A 96 -2.27 -9.60 -1.35
CA LEU A 96 -1.86 -10.99 -1.50
C LEU A 96 -1.10 -11.23 -2.81
N TYR A 97 -1.62 -10.69 -3.91
CA TYR A 97 -0.98 -10.76 -5.23
C TYR A 97 0.39 -10.07 -5.22
N THR A 98 0.47 -8.84 -4.71
CA THR A 98 1.72 -8.06 -4.64
C THR A 98 2.76 -8.75 -3.76
N GLY A 99 2.34 -9.25 -2.59
CA GLY A 99 3.19 -10.05 -1.71
C GLY A 99 3.70 -11.32 -2.37
N GLY A 100 2.85 -12.02 -3.12
CA GLY A 100 3.22 -13.21 -3.89
C GLY A 100 4.27 -12.92 -4.98
N VAL A 101 4.07 -11.87 -5.75
CA VAL A 101 5.03 -11.42 -6.78
C VAL A 101 6.36 -11.03 -6.13
N SER A 102 6.33 -10.21 -5.07
CA SER A 102 7.54 -9.79 -4.35
C SER A 102 8.31 -10.95 -3.75
N LEU A 103 7.61 -11.98 -3.25
CA LEU A 103 8.24 -13.20 -2.73
C LEU A 103 8.95 -13.97 -3.83
N VAL A 104 8.30 -14.15 -4.98
CA VAL A 104 8.90 -14.84 -6.14
C VAL A 104 10.13 -14.10 -6.65
N GLU A 105 10.07 -12.77 -6.75
CA GLU A 105 11.21 -11.94 -7.15
C GLU A 105 12.37 -12.04 -6.15
N SER A 106 12.06 -11.99 -4.84
CA SER A 106 13.06 -12.15 -3.79
C SER A 106 13.76 -13.51 -3.87
N ILE A 107 13.00 -14.60 -4.07
CA ILE A 107 13.55 -15.95 -4.25
C ILE A 107 14.45 -16.00 -5.50
N LYS A 108 14.03 -15.42 -6.63
CA LYS A 108 14.85 -15.36 -7.85
C LYS A 108 16.18 -14.62 -7.61
N LYS A 109 16.15 -13.49 -6.88
CA LYS A 109 17.35 -12.73 -6.52
C LYS A 109 18.27 -13.49 -5.55
N ILE A 110 17.73 -14.35 -4.69
CA ILE A 110 18.52 -15.24 -3.82
C ILE A 110 19.24 -16.31 -4.66
N ILE A 111 18.55 -16.89 -5.63
CA ILE A 111 19.12 -17.95 -6.50
C ILE A 111 20.12 -17.38 -7.52
N HIS A 112 19.82 -16.20 -8.06
CA HIS A 112 20.62 -15.50 -9.06
C HIS A 112 20.97 -14.09 -8.56
N PRO A 113 21.96 -13.95 -7.66
CA PRO A 113 22.34 -12.67 -7.11
C PRO A 113 22.77 -11.70 -8.21
N GLN A 114 22.11 -10.56 -8.29
CA GLN A 114 22.50 -9.45 -9.16
C GLN A 114 22.97 -8.29 -8.30
N ALA A 115 24.14 -7.74 -8.61
CA ALA A 115 24.64 -6.55 -7.96
C ALA A 115 23.75 -5.37 -8.34
N ALA A 116 23.02 -4.82 -7.38
CA ALA A 116 22.24 -3.62 -7.59
C ALA A 116 23.17 -2.39 -7.54
N ASN A 117 23.13 -1.58 -8.59
CA ASN A 117 23.87 -0.32 -8.65
C ASN A 117 23.05 0.79 -7.97
N TYR A 118 23.29 1.01 -6.69
CA TYR A 118 22.70 2.12 -5.96
C TYR A 118 23.57 3.37 -6.08
N ASN A 119 22.98 4.47 -6.57
CA ASN A 119 23.61 5.79 -6.51
C ASN A 119 23.01 6.62 -5.36
N ALA A 120 23.69 7.68 -4.95
CA ALA A 120 23.23 8.54 -3.84
C ALA A 120 21.83 9.12 -4.08
N VAL A 121 21.48 9.44 -5.32
CA VAL A 121 20.15 9.96 -5.68
C VAL A 121 19.08 8.92 -5.43
N SER A 122 19.28 7.66 -5.85
CA SER A 122 18.34 6.56 -5.60
C SER A 122 18.11 6.34 -4.10
N LEU A 123 19.17 6.39 -3.28
CA LEU A 123 19.04 6.22 -1.82
C LEU A 123 18.24 7.34 -1.16
N VAL A 124 18.46 8.59 -1.56
CA VAL A 124 17.64 9.73 -1.04
C VAL A 124 16.19 9.59 -1.43
N ILE A 125 15.90 9.17 -2.68
CA ILE A 125 14.52 8.96 -3.14
C ILE A 125 13.83 7.87 -2.34
N ILE A 126 14.51 6.73 -2.11
CA ILE A 126 13.95 5.64 -1.30
C ILE A 126 13.70 6.13 0.13
N ALA A 127 14.63 6.86 0.74
CA ALA A 127 14.48 7.37 2.11
C ALA A 127 13.27 8.32 2.25
N VAL A 128 13.08 9.26 1.31
CA VAL A 128 11.93 10.16 1.29
C VAL A 128 10.63 9.38 1.10
N ALA A 129 10.62 8.40 0.19
CA ALA A 129 9.45 7.56 -0.05
C ALA A 129 9.06 6.72 1.16
N VAL A 130 10.05 6.15 1.88
CA VAL A 130 9.83 5.41 3.14
C VAL A 130 9.15 6.30 4.17
N ALA A 131 9.69 7.49 4.42
CA ALA A 131 9.13 8.42 5.40
C ALA A 131 7.69 8.84 5.05
N ALA A 132 7.44 9.16 3.78
CA ALA A 132 6.12 9.56 3.30
C ALA A 132 5.11 8.42 3.41
N LYS A 133 5.45 7.22 2.93
CA LYS A 133 4.56 6.04 2.98
C LYS A 133 4.29 5.58 4.41
N PHE A 134 5.30 5.55 5.27
CA PHE A 134 5.13 5.16 6.66
C PHE A 134 4.18 6.12 7.40
N SER A 135 4.36 7.43 7.21
CA SER A 135 3.49 8.45 7.79
C SER A 135 2.06 8.33 7.27
N LEU A 136 1.89 8.12 5.96
CA LEU A 136 0.58 7.91 5.33
C LEU A 136 -0.09 6.65 5.88
N GLY A 137 0.62 5.53 5.95
CA GLY A 137 0.10 4.26 6.46
C GLY A 137 -0.37 4.35 7.91
N LEU A 138 0.43 4.98 8.78
CA LEU A 138 0.04 5.22 10.17
C LEU A 138 -1.21 6.11 10.28
N TYR A 139 -1.28 7.18 9.49
CA TYR A 139 -2.42 8.08 9.47
C TYR A 139 -3.69 7.37 9.00
N THR A 140 -3.61 6.63 7.89
CA THR A 140 -4.73 5.93 7.28
C THR A 140 -5.25 4.82 8.20
N GLN A 141 -4.36 3.99 8.77
CA GLN A 141 -4.76 2.92 9.67
C GLN A 141 -5.40 3.45 10.94
N LYS A 142 -4.77 4.41 11.65
CA LYS A 142 -5.34 5.00 12.87
C LYS A 142 -6.69 5.67 12.61
N THR A 143 -6.85 6.27 11.44
CA THR A 143 -8.14 6.85 11.05
C THR A 143 -9.16 5.76 10.80
N GLY A 144 -8.79 4.67 10.12
CA GLY A 144 -9.64 3.50 9.90
C GLY A 144 -10.12 2.89 11.21
N GLU A 145 -9.23 2.66 12.16
CA GLU A 145 -9.54 2.15 13.51
C GLU A 145 -10.53 3.07 14.25
N ARG A 146 -10.32 4.39 14.17
CA ARG A 146 -11.18 5.39 14.83
C ARG A 146 -12.60 5.43 14.25
N VAL A 147 -12.75 5.19 12.96
CA VAL A 147 -14.06 5.22 12.26
C VAL A 147 -14.61 3.83 11.97
N ASN A 148 -13.97 2.75 12.44
CA ASN A 148 -14.33 1.36 12.18
C ASN A 148 -14.52 1.10 10.67
N SER A 149 -13.49 1.40 9.86
CA SER A 149 -13.47 1.17 8.43
C SER A 149 -12.39 0.15 8.06
N ASP A 150 -12.81 -1.07 7.74
CA ASP A 150 -11.92 -2.18 7.40
C ASP A 150 -11.11 -1.88 6.12
N SER A 151 -11.73 -1.20 5.16
CA SER A 151 -11.04 -0.80 3.92
C SER A 151 -9.92 0.23 4.16
N LEU A 152 -10.11 1.19 5.09
CA LEU A 152 -9.03 2.12 5.48
C LEU A 152 -7.94 1.41 6.29
N ILE A 153 -8.32 0.47 7.18
CA ILE A 153 -7.36 -0.33 7.93
C ILE A 153 -6.50 -1.13 6.97
N ALA A 154 -7.12 -1.85 6.01
CA ALA A 154 -6.42 -2.61 4.99
C ALA A 154 -5.46 -1.73 4.17
N SER A 155 -5.92 -0.59 3.65
CA SER A 155 -5.07 0.37 2.90
C SER A 155 -3.93 0.95 3.74
N GLY A 156 -4.16 1.21 5.04
CA GLY A 156 -3.14 1.71 5.95
C GLY A 156 -2.07 0.66 6.28
N VAL A 157 -2.49 -0.60 6.41
CA VAL A 157 -1.61 -1.76 6.60
C VAL A 157 -0.73 -1.95 5.37
N ASP A 158 -1.31 -1.95 4.17
CA ASP A 158 -0.61 -2.04 2.89
C ASP A 158 0.49 -0.97 2.76
N ALA A 159 0.14 0.30 2.95
CA ALA A 159 1.10 1.40 2.90
C ALA A 159 2.26 1.27 3.91
N LYS A 160 2.01 0.69 5.10
CA LYS A 160 3.08 0.43 6.07
C LYS A 160 4.00 -0.71 5.65
N TYR A 161 3.46 -1.78 5.08
CA TYR A 161 4.28 -2.88 4.57
C TYR A 161 5.12 -2.44 3.38
N ASP A 162 4.60 -1.62 2.49
CA ASP A 162 5.37 -0.99 1.42
C ASP A 162 6.52 -0.13 1.95
N ALA A 163 6.27 0.65 3.01
CA ALA A 163 7.32 1.41 3.67
C ALA A 163 8.39 0.49 4.30
N LEU A 164 7.99 -0.65 4.88
CA LEU A 164 8.90 -1.65 5.43
C LEU A 164 9.75 -2.31 4.33
N VAL A 165 9.15 -2.67 3.20
CA VAL A 165 9.89 -3.21 2.03
C VAL A 165 10.91 -2.20 1.55
N SER A 166 10.49 -0.95 1.37
CA SER A 166 11.40 0.14 0.93
C SER A 166 12.49 0.43 1.95
N LEU A 167 12.20 0.37 3.26
CA LEU A 167 13.20 0.52 4.33
C LEU A 167 14.21 -0.63 4.32
N ALA A 168 13.74 -1.87 4.16
CA ALA A 168 14.63 -3.03 4.05
C ALA A 168 15.54 -2.92 2.84
N THR A 169 15.03 -2.46 1.70
CA THR A 169 15.82 -2.19 0.50
C THR A 169 16.87 -1.10 0.76
N LEU A 170 16.51 -0.02 1.47
CA LEU A 170 17.44 1.05 1.83
C LEU A 170 18.57 0.54 2.75
N VAL A 171 18.23 -0.22 3.79
CA VAL A 171 19.19 -0.83 4.72
C VAL A 171 20.10 -1.80 3.98
N ALA A 172 19.54 -2.68 3.13
CA ALA A 172 20.31 -3.62 2.34
C ALA A 172 21.25 -2.92 1.35
N ALA A 173 20.80 -1.83 0.74
CA ALA A 173 21.62 -1.02 -0.15
C ALA A 173 22.81 -0.40 0.58
N LEU A 174 22.60 0.13 1.78
CA LEU A 174 23.68 0.69 2.62
C LEU A 174 24.69 -0.39 3.05
N ILE A 175 24.20 -1.57 3.45
CA ILE A 175 25.05 -2.71 3.81
C ILE A 175 25.85 -3.18 2.59
N SER A 176 25.22 -3.25 1.42
CA SER A 176 25.88 -3.64 0.18
C SER A 176 27.01 -2.65 -0.20
N LEU A 177 26.79 -1.35 -0.02
CA LEU A 177 27.82 -0.32 -0.28
C LEU A 177 29.01 -0.39 0.68
N ILE A 178 28.77 -0.76 1.95
CA ILE A 178 29.81 -0.76 2.98
C ILE A 178 30.56 -2.10 3.03
N PHE A 179 29.83 -3.21 2.92
CA PHE A 179 30.35 -4.56 3.16
C PHE A 179 30.39 -5.45 1.91
N GLY A 180 29.82 -5.02 0.78
CA GLY A 180 29.72 -5.84 -0.44
C GLY A 180 28.72 -7.01 -0.33
N LEU A 181 27.86 -7.04 0.71
CA LEU A 181 26.89 -8.12 0.97
C LEU A 181 25.53 -7.75 0.44
N SER A 182 24.93 -8.57 -0.42
CA SER A 182 23.58 -8.38 -0.96
C SER A 182 22.53 -9.07 -0.08
N LEU A 183 22.03 -8.38 0.94
CA LEU A 183 20.99 -8.87 1.86
C LEU A 183 19.57 -8.53 1.41
N GLU A 184 19.41 -7.70 0.39
CA GLU A 184 18.11 -7.19 -0.10
C GLU A 184 17.10 -8.30 -0.35
N ALA A 185 17.53 -9.37 -1.03
CA ALA A 185 16.65 -10.47 -1.40
C ALA A 185 16.12 -11.26 -0.20
N TYR A 186 16.94 -11.46 0.84
CA TYR A 186 16.52 -12.16 2.06
C TYR A 186 15.51 -11.35 2.86
N LEU A 187 15.77 -10.05 3.04
CA LEU A 187 14.84 -9.14 3.72
C LEU A 187 13.53 -9.01 2.94
N GLY A 188 13.61 -8.89 1.60
CA GLY A 188 12.44 -8.88 0.73
C GLY A 188 11.58 -10.13 0.87
N ALA A 189 12.17 -11.32 0.94
CA ALA A 189 11.45 -12.58 1.13
C ALA A 189 10.72 -12.63 2.48
N ILE A 190 11.37 -12.22 3.57
CA ILE A 190 10.77 -12.19 4.92
C ILE A 190 9.58 -11.23 4.94
N ILE A 191 9.73 -10.02 4.41
CA ILE A 191 8.68 -9.01 4.42
C ILE A 191 7.51 -9.44 3.53
N SER A 192 7.78 -10.01 2.35
CA SER A 192 6.74 -10.54 1.46
C SER A 192 5.93 -11.66 2.13
N ALA A 193 6.57 -12.54 2.91
CA ALA A 193 5.87 -13.57 3.67
C ALA A 193 4.97 -12.97 4.76
N LEU A 194 5.43 -11.92 5.46
CA LEU A 194 4.62 -11.20 6.44
C LEU A 194 3.42 -10.50 5.77
N LEU A 195 3.61 -9.90 4.60
CA LEU A 195 2.56 -9.26 3.82
C LEU A 195 1.47 -10.26 3.41
N ILE A 196 1.87 -11.44 2.90
CA ILE A 196 0.95 -12.53 2.56
C ILE A 196 0.15 -12.98 3.78
N LYS A 197 0.82 -13.12 4.94
CA LYS A 197 0.15 -13.48 6.20
C LYS A 197 -0.92 -12.44 6.56
N THR A 198 -0.59 -11.16 6.52
CA THR A 198 -1.53 -10.08 6.85
C THR A 198 -2.71 -10.04 5.88
N ALA A 199 -2.48 -10.21 4.57
CA ALA A 199 -3.55 -10.29 3.58
C ALA A 199 -4.49 -11.47 3.87
N TYR A 200 -3.93 -12.62 4.25
CA TYR A 200 -4.72 -13.79 4.63
C TYR A 200 -5.56 -13.53 5.90
N GLU A 201 -5.01 -12.84 6.90
CA GLU A 201 -5.75 -12.46 8.12
C GLU A 201 -6.95 -11.57 7.77
N ILE A 202 -6.77 -10.54 6.93
CA ILE A 202 -7.86 -9.66 6.46
C ILE A 202 -8.93 -10.45 5.68
N LEU A 203 -8.55 -11.47 4.92
CA LEU A 203 -9.51 -12.30 4.17
C LEU A 203 -10.28 -13.28 5.04
N ARG A 204 -9.70 -13.68 6.19
CA ARG A 204 -10.30 -14.64 7.11
C ARG A 204 -11.33 -13.99 8.04
N ASP A 205 -11.10 -12.75 8.47
CA ASP A 205 -11.96 -11.98 9.38
C ASP A 205 -13.17 -11.39 8.63
#